data_6d8c5d126582937220a3f44d66a161f8
#
_entry.id   6d8c5d126582937220a3f44d66a161f8
#
_cell.length_a   1.000
_cell.length_b   1.000
_cell.length_c   1.000
_cell.angle_alpha   90.00
_cell.angle_beta   90.00
_cell.angle_gamma   90.00
#
_symmetry.space_group_name_H-M   'P 1'
#
loop_
_entity.id
_entity.type
_entity.pdbx_description
1 polymer ?
#
loop_
_entity_poly.entity_id
_entity_poly.type
_entity_poly.pdbx_seq_one_letter_code
_entity_poly.pdbx_strand_id
1 'polypeptide(L)'
;MSTVPKLKSIAAGVLLCSTPALFATPPHKVMLLTGQSNKYHDWTRSAPIVKSYLEQTGLFVVDVVTTPPTGADLAAFSPKFSDYAAVVMIYEGAEWPAATKQAFVDYVRKGGGLVSIHDTDNAFPYWKEWNEMIGVGGWGFKADGNIGARDESWGPKIRWRDGQMLLDSTTPGNAGHPPRHDFLVTTRTPDHPIMQGLPAAWLHASDEIYSQLRGPAKNVTVLATALADKTKFPTASGENEPVLMTISFGQGRIFHTTLGHVNDKDAAPYQALACAGFAVTLQRGTEWAATGHVTQKIPTDFPTAETTSLRTH
;
A
#
# COMPACT_ATOMS: atom_id res chain seq x y z
N MET A 1 -40.19 -59.06 60.22
CA MET A 1 -40.35 -57.66 59.86
C MET A 1 -39.06 -57.26 59.09
N SER A 2 -39.14 -57.21 57.75
CA SER A 2 -38.02 -56.95 56.86
C SER A 2 -38.17 -55.52 56.36
N THR A 3 -37.20 -54.69 56.63
CA THR A 3 -37.12 -53.30 56.18
C THR A 3 -36.35 -53.22 54.83
N VAL A 4 -37.01 -52.81 53.77
CA VAL A 4 -36.45 -52.55 52.46
C VAL A 4 -35.88 -51.12 52.41
N PRO A 5 -34.63 -50.88 51.95
CA PRO A 5 -34.11 -49.53 51.83
C PRO A 5 -34.58 -48.89 50.53
N LYS A 6 -35.00 -47.61 50.59
CA LYS A 6 -35.38 -46.78 49.47
C LYS A 6 -34.14 -46.31 48.70
N LEU A 7 -34.08 -46.65 47.43
CA LEU A 7 -33.10 -46.04 46.46
C LEU A 7 -33.48 -44.58 46.22
N LYS A 8 -32.49 -43.66 46.38
CA LYS A 8 -32.60 -42.26 45.97
C LYS A 8 -32.10 -42.15 44.52
N SER A 9 -32.97 -41.78 43.62
CA SER A 9 -32.59 -41.42 42.21
C SER A 9 -31.84 -40.12 42.24
N ILE A 10 -30.57 -40.11 41.67
CA ILE A 10 -29.80 -38.93 41.41
C ILE A 10 -30.08 -38.59 39.96
N ALA A 11 -30.76 -37.47 39.73
CA ALA A 11 -30.92 -36.90 38.39
C ALA A 11 -29.62 -36.17 37.98
N ALA A 12 -28.90 -36.69 36.98
CA ALA A 12 -27.77 -36.04 36.41
C ALA A 12 -28.27 -34.96 35.42
N GLY A 13 -28.12 -33.69 35.79
CA GLY A 13 -28.39 -32.58 34.92
C GLY A 13 -27.26 -32.44 33.87
N VAL A 14 -27.57 -32.64 32.61
CA VAL A 14 -26.65 -32.36 31.49
C VAL A 14 -26.67 -30.85 31.26
N LEU A 15 -25.56 -30.19 31.61
CA LEU A 15 -25.32 -28.79 31.30
C LEU A 15 -24.91 -28.71 29.81
N LEU A 16 -25.83 -28.30 28.94
CA LEU A 16 -25.53 -27.96 27.55
C LEU A 16 -24.76 -26.64 27.56
N CYS A 17 -23.42 -26.71 27.47
CA CYS A 17 -22.60 -25.54 27.12
C CYS A 17 -22.85 -25.18 25.67
N SER A 18 -23.71 -24.19 25.43
CA SER A 18 -23.82 -23.53 24.13
C SER A 18 -22.57 -22.64 23.92
N THR A 19 -21.61 -23.11 23.16
CA THR A 19 -20.52 -22.25 22.64
C THR A 19 -21.15 -21.20 21.71
N PRO A 20 -20.96 -19.89 21.96
CA PRO A 20 -21.41 -18.88 21.02
C PRO A 20 -20.71 -19.12 19.69
N ALA A 21 -21.47 -19.29 18.61
CA ALA A 21 -20.93 -19.26 17.26
C ALA A 21 -20.32 -17.87 17.06
N LEU A 22 -18.98 -17.80 16.94
CA LEU A 22 -18.31 -16.60 16.45
C LEU A 22 -18.77 -16.40 15.00
N PHE A 23 -19.73 -15.51 14.79
CA PHE A 23 -20.06 -15.05 13.47
C PHE A 23 -18.83 -14.30 12.93
N ALA A 24 -18.18 -14.86 11.91
CA ALA A 24 -17.11 -14.17 11.22
C ALA A 24 -17.65 -12.83 10.68
N THR A 25 -16.95 -11.75 10.95
CA THR A 25 -17.31 -10.44 10.39
C THR A 25 -17.29 -10.56 8.86
N PRO A 26 -18.32 -10.07 8.14
CA PRO A 26 -18.32 -10.15 6.68
C PRO A 26 -17.10 -9.41 6.12
N PRO A 27 -16.51 -9.90 5.02
CA PRO A 27 -15.33 -9.28 4.44
C PRO A 27 -15.62 -7.84 3.99
N HIS A 28 -14.62 -6.97 4.14
CA HIS A 28 -14.71 -5.58 3.70
C HIS A 28 -14.66 -5.51 2.17
N LYS A 29 -15.51 -4.67 1.60
CA LYS A 29 -15.50 -4.41 0.16
C LYS A 29 -14.38 -3.42 -0.17
N VAL A 30 -13.49 -3.80 -1.08
CA VAL A 30 -12.34 -2.99 -1.52
C VAL A 30 -12.43 -2.79 -3.04
N MET A 31 -12.20 -1.56 -3.49
CA MET A 31 -12.03 -1.26 -4.91
C MET A 31 -10.55 -1.37 -5.27
N LEU A 32 -10.20 -2.18 -6.27
CA LEU A 32 -8.91 -2.09 -6.96
C LEU A 32 -9.10 -1.25 -8.22
N LEU A 33 -8.64 0.01 -8.16
CA LEU A 33 -8.79 0.97 -9.24
C LEU A 33 -7.53 0.97 -10.12
N THR A 34 -7.73 0.78 -11.42
CA THR A 34 -6.67 0.64 -12.41
C THR A 34 -7.16 1.05 -13.81
N GLY A 35 -6.47 0.68 -14.90
CA GLY A 35 -6.92 0.86 -16.27
C GLY A 35 -5.94 1.59 -17.19
N GLN A 36 -5.02 2.37 -16.63
CA GLN A 36 -3.97 3.04 -17.41
C GLN A 36 -2.64 2.98 -16.66
N SER A 37 -1.56 2.76 -17.42
CA SER A 37 -0.17 2.89 -16.99
C SER A 37 0.60 3.60 -18.07
N ASN A 38 1.76 4.17 -17.72
CA ASN A 38 2.71 4.65 -18.70
C ASN A 38 3.51 3.47 -19.30
N LYS A 39 4.45 3.78 -20.21
CA LYS A 39 5.29 2.78 -20.89
C LYS A 39 6.28 2.03 -19.98
N TYR A 40 6.45 2.43 -18.73
CA TYR A 40 7.39 1.82 -17.78
C TYR A 40 6.70 0.87 -16.82
N HIS A 41 5.37 0.85 -16.78
CA HIS A 41 4.57 0.05 -15.85
C HIS A 41 3.47 -0.71 -16.59
N ASP A 42 3.03 -1.84 -16.03
CA ASP A 42 1.98 -2.67 -16.62
C ASP A 42 0.97 -3.12 -15.56
N TRP A 43 -0.11 -2.35 -15.44
CA TRP A 43 -1.20 -2.66 -14.51
C TRP A 43 -1.88 -3.99 -14.82
N THR A 44 -1.86 -4.47 -16.08
CA THR A 44 -2.52 -5.71 -16.45
C THR A 44 -1.84 -6.94 -15.85
N ARG A 45 -0.56 -6.79 -15.45
CA ARG A 45 0.24 -7.80 -14.76
C ARG A 45 0.16 -7.65 -13.25
N SER A 46 0.21 -6.42 -12.72
CA SER A 46 0.20 -6.17 -11.28
C SER A 46 -1.19 -6.32 -10.65
N ALA A 47 -2.25 -5.86 -11.30
CA ALA A 47 -3.59 -5.86 -10.72
C ALA A 47 -4.14 -7.26 -10.36
N PRO A 48 -4.00 -8.30 -11.18
CA PRO A 48 -4.43 -9.65 -10.80
C PRO A 48 -3.71 -10.18 -9.55
N ILE A 49 -2.42 -9.90 -9.41
CA ILE A 49 -1.60 -10.33 -8.28
C ILE A 49 -2.03 -9.60 -7.00
N VAL A 50 -2.17 -8.28 -7.08
CA VAL A 50 -2.66 -7.46 -5.95
C VAL A 50 -4.04 -7.92 -5.51
N LYS A 51 -4.97 -8.15 -6.45
CA LYS A 51 -6.29 -8.72 -6.14
C LYS A 51 -6.17 -10.04 -5.39
N SER A 52 -5.37 -10.97 -5.93
CA SER A 52 -5.14 -12.29 -5.32
C SER A 52 -4.63 -12.17 -3.88
N TYR A 53 -3.62 -11.33 -3.64
CA TYR A 53 -3.09 -11.12 -2.30
C TYR A 53 -4.13 -10.59 -1.31
N LEU A 54 -4.95 -9.66 -1.73
CA LEU A 54 -5.98 -9.10 -0.86
C LEU A 54 -7.05 -10.15 -0.52
N GLU A 55 -7.53 -10.90 -1.51
CA GLU A 55 -8.57 -11.93 -1.31
C GLU A 55 -8.07 -13.13 -0.51
N GLN A 56 -6.80 -13.52 -0.62
CA GLN A 56 -6.19 -14.60 0.17
C GLN A 56 -6.27 -14.37 1.68
N THR A 57 -6.44 -13.14 2.14
CA THR A 57 -6.60 -12.83 3.56
C THR A 57 -7.94 -13.30 4.13
N GLY A 58 -8.95 -13.50 3.29
CA GLY A 58 -10.34 -13.69 3.70
C GLY A 58 -11.00 -12.45 4.31
N LEU A 59 -10.26 -11.33 4.43
CA LEU A 59 -10.77 -10.07 4.99
C LEU A 59 -11.44 -9.19 3.94
N PHE A 60 -11.18 -9.42 2.64
CA PHE A 60 -11.62 -8.55 1.56
C PHE A 60 -12.36 -9.29 0.46
N VAL A 61 -13.35 -8.61 -0.11
CA VAL A 61 -13.89 -8.85 -1.43
C VAL A 61 -13.46 -7.70 -2.34
N VAL A 62 -12.78 -8.01 -3.45
CA VAL A 62 -12.14 -7.02 -4.30
C VAL A 62 -12.85 -6.87 -5.63
N ASP A 63 -13.46 -5.71 -5.85
CA ASP A 63 -13.99 -5.31 -7.15
C ASP A 63 -12.90 -4.58 -7.94
N VAL A 64 -12.60 -5.05 -9.15
CA VAL A 64 -11.69 -4.35 -10.05
C VAL A 64 -12.47 -3.33 -10.87
N VAL A 65 -12.11 -2.06 -10.73
CA VAL A 65 -12.69 -0.95 -11.48
C VAL A 65 -11.62 -0.37 -12.39
N THR A 66 -11.85 -0.45 -13.70
CA THR A 66 -10.92 0.06 -14.72
C THR A 66 -11.43 1.39 -15.29
N THR A 67 -10.52 2.36 -15.42
CA THR A 67 -10.79 3.53 -16.25
C THR A 67 -10.93 3.14 -17.72
N PRO A 68 -11.57 3.95 -18.57
CA PRO A 68 -11.40 3.83 -20.02
C PRO A 68 -9.92 3.82 -20.42
N PRO A 69 -9.56 3.13 -21.51
CA PRO A 69 -8.16 3.02 -21.95
C PRO A 69 -7.56 4.39 -22.28
N THR A 70 -6.22 4.45 -22.31
CA THR A 70 -5.47 5.67 -22.65
C THR A 70 -5.96 6.27 -23.98
N GLY A 71 -6.26 7.57 -23.96
CA GLY A 71 -6.79 8.33 -25.09
C GLY A 71 -8.31 8.29 -25.26
N ALA A 72 -9.03 7.46 -24.48
CA ALA A 72 -10.49 7.47 -24.48
C ALA A 72 -11.06 8.58 -23.56
N ASP A 73 -12.31 8.95 -23.80
CA ASP A 73 -13.01 9.93 -22.98
C ASP A 73 -13.34 9.38 -21.59
N LEU A 74 -12.96 10.10 -20.56
CA LEU A 74 -13.23 9.80 -19.16
C LEU A 74 -14.45 10.56 -18.61
N ALA A 75 -15.18 11.32 -19.40
CA ALA A 75 -16.27 12.16 -18.90
C ALA A 75 -17.34 11.41 -18.11
N ALA A 76 -17.59 10.14 -18.48
CA ALA A 76 -18.53 9.24 -17.78
C ALA A 76 -17.90 8.45 -16.63
N PHE A 77 -16.59 8.55 -16.39
CA PHE A 77 -15.92 7.81 -15.33
C PHE A 77 -16.29 8.39 -13.95
N SER A 78 -17.18 7.71 -13.25
CA SER A 78 -17.73 8.15 -11.95
C SER A 78 -17.96 6.95 -11.02
N PRO A 79 -16.90 6.35 -10.47
CA PRO A 79 -17.04 5.26 -9.52
C PRO A 79 -17.72 5.71 -8.23
N LYS A 80 -18.50 4.82 -7.63
CA LYS A 80 -19.15 5.09 -6.35
C LYS A 80 -18.22 4.68 -5.20
N PHE A 81 -17.24 5.52 -4.89
CA PHE A 81 -16.21 5.26 -3.87
C PHE A 81 -16.80 4.93 -2.49
N SER A 82 -17.93 5.53 -2.13
CA SER A 82 -18.60 5.34 -0.83
C SER A 82 -19.06 3.90 -0.56
N ASP A 83 -19.11 3.04 -1.57
CA ASP A 83 -19.50 1.63 -1.41
C ASP A 83 -18.33 0.76 -0.91
N TYR A 84 -17.13 1.32 -0.75
CA TYR A 84 -15.90 0.61 -0.43
C TYR A 84 -15.26 1.12 0.86
N ALA A 85 -14.73 0.19 1.65
CA ALA A 85 -13.97 0.50 2.86
C ALA A 85 -12.59 1.10 2.52
N ALA A 86 -11.99 0.66 1.40
CA ALA A 86 -10.75 1.20 0.87
C ALA A 86 -10.72 1.16 -0.66
N VAL A 87 -9.99 2.11 -1.25
CA VAL A 87 -9.60 2.13 -2.66
C VAL A 87 -8.11 1.84 -2.74
N VAL A 88 -7.75 0.75 -3.40
CA VAL A 88 -6.37 0.38 -3.73
C VAL A 88 -6.11 0.81 -5.16
N MET A 89 -5.06 1.57 -5.39
CA MET A 89 -4.79 2.14 -6.71
C MET A 89 -3.48 1.63 -7.31
N ILE A 90 -3.60 1.18 -8.57
CA ILE A 90 -2.51 0.94 -9.50
C ILE A 90 -2.89 1.72 -10.76
N TYR A 91 -2.53 3.01 -10.79
CA TYR A 91 -2.99 3.90 -11.84
C TYR A 91 -1.99 5.03 -12.08
N GLU A 92 -1.51 5.13 -13.30
CA GLU A 92 -0.73 6.27 -13.78
C GLU A 92 -1.23 6.65 -15.18
N GLY A 93 -2.28 7.47 -15.23
CA GLY A 93 -3.00 7.76 -16.47
C GLY A 93 -3.56 9.17 -16.54
N ALA A 94 -4.54 9.32 -17.42
CA ALA A 94 -5.20 10.59 -17.69
C ALA A 94 -5.92 11.15 -16.45
N GLU A 95 -6.05 12.47 -16.42
CA GLU A 95 -6.77 13.20 -15.38
C GLU A 95 -8.24 12.81 -15.34
N TRP A 96 -8.76 12.57 -14.14
CA TRP A 96 -10.19 12.31 -13.95
C TRP A 96 -11.03 13.57 -14.07
N PRO A 97 -12.33 13.43 -14.41
CA PRO A 97 -13.26 14.57 -14.36
C PRO A 97 -13.26 15.24 -12.99
N ALA A 98 -13.47 16.55 -12.97
CA ALA A 98 -13.46 17.34 -11.72
C ALA A 98 -14.46 16.80 -10.68
N ALA A 99 -15.65 16.37 -11.12
CA ALA A 99 -16.66 15.78 -10.25
C ALA A 99 -16.18 14.47 -9.61
N THR A 100 -15.47 13.63 -10.36
CA THR A 100 -14.91 12.37 -9.87
C THR A 100 -13.78 12.63 -8.87
N LYS A 101 -12.90 13.60 -9.16
CA LYS A 101 -11.88 14.04 -8.21
C LYS A 101 -12.49 14.55 -6.90
N GLN A 102 -13.52 15.38 -6.98
CA GLN A 102 -14.21 15.89 -5.80
C GLN A 102 -14.87 14.78 -4.99
N ALA A 103 -15.55 13.83 -5.65
CA ALA A 103 -16.15 12.68 -4.99
C ALA A 103 -15.10 11.82 -4.26
N PHE A 104 -13.92 11.64 -4.85
CA PHE A 104 -12.80 10.92 -4.23
C PHE A 104 -12.24 11.68 -3.02
N VAL A 105 -12.02 12.99 -3.14
CA VAL A 105 -11.61 13.85 -2.02
C VAL A 105 -12.57 13.74 -0.84
N ASP A 106 -13.87 13.82 -1.12
CA ASP A 106 -14.91 13.73 -0.10
C ASP A 106 -14.95 12.35 0.56
N TYR A 107 -14.78 11.29 -0.22
CA TYR A 107 -14.69 9.93 0.28
C TYR A 107 -13.52 9.76 1.25
N VAL A 108 -12.30 10.14 0.86
CA VAL A 108 -11.13 10.02 1.73
C VAL A 108 -11.28 10.93 2.96
N ARG A 109 -11.67 12.20 2.77
CA ARG A 109 -11.83 13.16 3.88
C ARG A 109 -12.82 12.69 4.94
N LYS A 110 -13.86 11.92 4.55
CA LYS A 110 -14.87 11.35 5.46
C LYS A 110 -14.47 10.02 6.10
N GLY A 111 -13.25 9.54 5.88
CA GLY A 111 -12.72 8.34 6.54
C GLY A 111 -12.49 7.15 5.62
N GLY A 112 -12.74 7.29 4.32
CA GLY A 112 -12.41 6.26 3.33
C GLY A 112 -10.92 5.95 3.30
N GLY A 113 -10.57 4.67 3.14
CA GLY A 113 -9.18 4.22 3.04
C GLY A 113 -8.61 4.40 1.63
N LEU A 114 -7.32 4.73 1.53
CA LEU A 114 -6.58 4.74 0.26
C LEU A 114 -5.30 3.93 0.40
N VAL A 115 -5.00 3.14 -0.63
CA VAL A 115 -3.68 2.49 -0.79
C VAL A 115 -3.11 2.92 -2.14
N SER A 116 -1.95 3.57 -2.12
CA SER A 116 -1.19 3.96 -3.32
C SER A 116 -0.04 2.98 -3.51
N ILE A 117 0.04 2.34 -4.68
CA ILE A 117 1.08 1.36 -4.99
C ILE A 117 1.98 1.91 -6.08
N HIS A 118 3.28 1.96 -5.80
CA HIS A 118 4.38 2.22 -6.74
C HIS A 118 4.09 3.44 -7.65
N ASP A 119 3.97 3.21 -8.97
CA ASP A 119 3.75 4.22 -10.01
C ASP A 119 2.52 5.11 -9.82
N THR A 120 1.61 4.70 -8.96
CA THR A 120 0.42 5.51 -8.61
C THR A 120 0.80 6.85 -7.98
N ASP A 121 1.99 6.97 -7.39
CA ASP A 121 2.50 8.23 -6.83
C ASP A 121 2.89 9.27 -7.90
N ASN A 122 2.92 8.87 -9.16
CA ASN A 122 3.16 9.74 -10.31
C ASN A 122 1.86 10.29 -10.92
N ALA A 123 0.72 9.66 -10.61
CA ALA A 123 -0.58 10.09 -11.11
C ALA A 123 -0.91 11.52 -10.67
N PHE A 124 -1.73 12.20 -11.47
CA PHE A 124 -2.35 13.48 -11.15
C PHE A 124 -1.39 14.56 -10.60
N PRO A 125 -0.28 14.86 -11.27
CA PRO A 125 0.75 15.74 -10.73
C PRO A 125 0.25 17.13 -10.33
N TYR A 126 -0.83 17.64 -10.94
CA TYR A 126 -1.38 18.96 -10.68
C TYR A 126 -2.63 18.96 -9.81
N TRP A 127 -3.06 17.79 -9.30
CA TRP A 127 -4.18 17.68 -8.37
C TRP A 127 -3.68 17.82 -6.92
N LYS A 128 -3.90 19.00 -6.35
CA LYS A 128 -3.35 19.37 -5.04
C LYS A 128 -3.75 18.42 -3.92
N GLU A 129 -5.03 18.07 -3.82
CA GLU A 129 -5.53 17.18 -2.78
C GLU A 129 -4.94 15.77 -2.93
N TRP A 130 -4.74 15.30 -4.16
CA TRP A 130 -4.04 14.03 -4.41
C TRP A 130 -2.61 14.05 -3.86
N ASN A 131 -1.87 15.11 -4.17
CA ASN A 131 -0.50 15.28 -3.68
C ASN A 131 -0.43 15.35 -2.14
N GLU A 132 -1.45 15.93 -1.50
CA GLU A 132 -1.56 15.91 -0.02
C GLU A 132 -1.88 14.50 0.50
N MET A 133 -2.71 13.71 -0.19
CA MET A 133 -3.05 12.33 0.20
C MET A 133 -1.87 11.38 0.08
N ILE A 134 -1.08 11.46 -0.99
CA ILE A 134 0.06 10.55 -1.18
C ILE A 134 1.35 11.02 -0.49
N GLY A 135 1.39 12.28 -0.03
CA GLY A 135 2.51 12.89 0.67
C GLY A 135 3.67 13.30 -0.23
N VAL A 136 4.23 12.38 -0.99
CA VAL A 136 5.30 12.60 -1.98
C VAL A 136 5.06 11.78 -3.24
N GLY A 137 5.61 12.24 -4.37
CA GLY A 137 5.62 11.52 -5.64
C GLY A 137 6.84 11.91 -6.48
N GLY A 138 7.11 11.15 -7.53
CA GLY A 138 8.37 11.25 -8.26
C GLY A 138 8.30 12.01 -9.56
N TRP A 139 7.36 11.65 -10.40
CA TRP A 139 7.24 12.16 -11.76
C TRP A 139 5.85 12.70 -12.03
N GLY A 140 5.70 13.38 -13.15
CA GLY A 140 4.42 13.87 -13.63
C GLY A 140 4.52 14.34 -15.06
N PHE A 141 3.38 14.48 -15.74
CA PHE A 141 3.34 15.03 -17.08
C PHE A 141 3.54 16.54 -17.04
N LYS A 142 4.47 17.03 -17.86
CA LYS A 142 4.65 18.45 -18.12
C LYS A 142 3.59 18.96 -19.10
N ALA A 143 3.46 20.29 -19.20
CA ALA A 143 2.54 20.93 -20.15
C ALA A 143 2.80 20.54 -21.62
N ASP A 144 4.04 20.15 -21.95
CA ASP A 144 4.44 19.68 -23.28
C ASP A 144 4.17 18.18 -23.52
N GLY A 145 3.53 17.50 -22.57
CA GLY A 145 3.22 16.06 -22.63
C GLY A 145 4.38 15.13 -22.27
N ASN A 146 5.57 15.67 -21.96
CA ASN A 146 6.70 14.86 -21.52
C ASN A 146 6.61 14.53 -20.03
N ILE A 147 7.09 13.34 -19.65
CA ILE A 147 7.26 12.96 -18.24
C ILE A 147 8.48 13.73 -17.70
N GLY A 148 8.30 14.37 -16.55
CA GLY A 148 9.35 15.09 -15.86
C GLY A 148 9.35 14.82 -14.36
N ALA A 149 10.54 14.86 -13.76
CA ALA A 149 10.66 14.81 -12.33
C ALA A 149 10.04 16.06 -11.68
N ARG A 150 9.47 15.89 -10.49
CA ARG A 150 8.95 16.99 -9.67
C ARG A 150 10.11 17.84 -9.15
N ASP A 151 10.02 19.15 -9.34
CA ASP A 151 11.00 20.14 -8.88
C ASP A 151 10.66 20.70 -7.48
N GLU A 152 11.39 21.71 -7.03
CA GLU A 152 11.20 22.29 -5.71
C GLU A 152 9.82 22.90 -5.48
N SER A 153 9.09 23.30 -6.50
CA SER A 153 7.75 23.87 -6.39
C SER A 153 6.71 22.88 -5.85
N TRP A 154 7.00 21.57 -5.94
CA TRP A 154 6.14 20.52 -5.41
C TRP A 154 6.24 20.34 -3.89
N GLY A 155 7.31 20.85 -3.27
CA GLY A 155 7.56 20.78 -1.84
C GLY A 155 8.84 20.01 -1.48
N PRO A 156 9.03 19.73 -0.18
CA PRO A 156 10.23 19.07 0.32
C PRO A 156 10.32 17.60 -0.10
N LYS A 157 11.53 17.07 0.01
CA LYS A 157 11.81 15.63 0.06
C LYS A 157 11.68 15.15 1.50
N ILE A 158 11.32 13.89 1.68
CA ILE A 158 11.40 13.24 2.99
C ILE A 158 12.76 12.57 3.10
N ARG A 159 13.46 12.80 4.23
CA ARG A 159 14.71 12.15 4.59
C ARG A 159 14.58 11.43 5.91
N TRP A 160 15.30 10.33 6.06
CA TRP A 160 15.42 9.65 7.34
C TRP A 160 16.87 9.69 7.79
N ARG A 161 17.18 10.57 8.74
CA ARG A 161 18.53 10.76 9.29
C ARG A 161 18.46 10.80 10.81
N ASP A 162 19.47 10.25 11.47
CA ASP A 162 19.61 10.28 12.94
C ASP A 162 18.35 9.79 13.68
N GLY A 163 17.69 8.76 13.14
CA GLY A 163 16.50 8.15 13.74
C GLY A 163 15.20 8.96 13.60
N GLN A 164 15.18 10.00 12.78
CA GLN A 164 13.99 10.85 12.62
C GLN A 164 13.72 11.23 11.15
N MET A 165 12.46 11.55 10.89
CA MET A 165 12.04 12.12 9.63
C MET A 165 12.38 13.60 9.56
N LEU A 166 12.99 14.02 8.45
CA LEU A 166 13.31 15.41 8.15
C LEU A 166 12.69 15.81 6.81
N LEU A 167 12.24 17.05 6.70
CA LEU A 167 11.77 17.65 5.45
C LEU A 167 12.90 18.48 4.84
N ASP A 168 13.37 18.06 3.66
CA ASP A 168 14.51 18.66 2.97
C ASP A 168 14.06 19.41 1.71
N SER A 169 14.02 20.74 1.82
CA SER A 169 13.69 21.65 0.72
C SER A 169 14.92 22.19 -0.01
N THR A 170 16.13 21.89 0.48
CA THR A 170 17.36 22.58 0.06
C THR A 170 18.31 21.73 -0.78
N THR A 171 18.35 20.42 -0.52
CA THR A 171 19.24 19.53 -1.28
C THR A 171 18.77 19.41 -2.74
N PRO A 172 19.62 19.72 -3.72
CA PRO A 172 19.27 19.57 -5.13
C PRO A 172 19.08 18.09 -5.53
N GLY A 173 18.55 17.86 -6.70
CA GLY A 173 18.34 16.54 -7.29
C GLY A 173 16.87 16.24 -7.55
N ASN A 174 16.66 15.51 -8.63
CA ASN A 174 15.35 15.10 -9.10
C ASN A 174 15.07 13.66 -8.71
N ALA A 175 13.80 13.28 -8.75
CA ALA A 175 13.39 11.90 -8.59
C ALA A 175 14.15 10.99 -9.57
N GLY A 176 14.45 9.78 -9.11
CA GLY A 176 15.15 8.75 -9.86
C GLY A 176 15.19 7.46 -9.05
N HIS A 177 15.81 6.45 -9.59
CA HIS A 177 16.06 5.19 -8.91
C HIS A 177 17.34 4.54 -9.45
N PRO A 178 18.08 3.76 -8.63
CA PRO A 178 19.13 2.89 -9.13
C PRO A 178 18.51 1.75 -9.96
N PRO A 179 19.33 1.00 -10.73
CA PRO A 179 18.88 -0.24 -11.35
C PRO A 179 18.20 -1.16 -10.33
N ARG A 180 17.19 -1.92 -10.75
CA ARG A 180 16.51 -2.89 -9.89
C ARG A 180 17.51 -3.87 -9.29
N HIS A 181 17.38 -4.09 -7.98
CA HIS A 181 18.23 -5.00 -7.21
C HIS A 181 17.53 -5.39 -5.92
N ASP A 182 18.09 -6.38 -5.21
CA ASP A 182 17.67 -6.71 -3.85
C ASP A 182 18.18 -5.67 -2.87
N PHE A 183 17.33 -5.22 -1.94
CA PHE A 183 17.71 -4.24 -0.93
C PHE A 183 17.03 -4.47 0.41
N LEU A 184 17.66 -3.99 1.48
CA LEU A 184 17.07 -4.01 2.80
C LEU A 184 16.02 -2.94 2.97
N VAL A 185 14.83 -3.36 3.38
CA VAL A 185 13.80 -2.48 3.91
C VAL A 185 13.98 -2.45 5.43
N THR A 186 14.16 -1.26 5.99
CA THR A 186 14.42 -1.07 7.42
C THR A 186 13.22 -0.42 8.09
N THR A 187 12.68 -1.08 9.12
CA THR A 187 11.56 -0.58 9.94
C THR A 187 11.95 0.70 10.66
N ARG A 188 11.09 1.72 10.63
CA ARG A 188 11.29 3.01 11.29
C ARG A 188 10.28 3.31 12.39
N THR A 189 9.07 2.78 12.26
CA THR A 189 7.99 2.99 13.24
C THR A 189 7.41 1.61 13.62
N PRO A 190 8.12 0.83 14.46
CA PRO A 190 7.74 -0.55 14.79
C PRO A 190 6.40 -0.65 15.54
N ASP A 191 6.01 0.38 16.26
CA ASP A 191 4.77 0.42 17.04
C ASP A 191 3.52 0.72 16.19
N HIS A 192 3.69 1.11 14.93
CA HIS A 192 2.54 1.33 14.05
C HIS A 192 1.84 0.00 13.72
N PRO A 193 0.49 -0.07 13.73
CA PRO A 193 -0.24 -1.33 13.53
C PRO A 193 0.21 -2.14 12.31
N ILE A 194 0.53 -1.48 11.20
CA ILE A 194 1.05 -2.14 9.99
C ILE A 194 2.38 -2.86 10.26
N MET A 195 3.25 -2.28 11.09
CA MET A 195 4.62 -2.73 11.31
C MET A 195 4.78 -3.67 12.52
N GLN A 196 3.79 -3.69 13.42
CA GLN A 196 3.86 -4.49 14.64
C GLN A 196 4.22 -5.95 14.36
N GLY A 197 5.31 -6.41 15.02
CA GLY A 197 5.84 -7.77 14.91
C GLY A 197 6.63 -8.07 13.63
N LEU A 198 6.70 -7.16 12.65
CA LEU A 198 7.62 -7.29 11.53
C LEU A 198 9.07 -7.15 12.02
N PRO A 199 10.06 -7.78 11.34
CA PRO A 199 11.46 -7.66 11.74
C PRO A 199 11.97 -6.21 11.61
N ALA A 200 13.08 -5.92 12.30
CA ALA A 200 13.73 -4.61 12.22
C ALA A 200 14.22 -4.29 10.79
N ALA A 201 14.56 -5.31 10.00
CA ALA A 201 14.85 -5.19 8.58
C ALA A 201 14.58 -6.53 7.88
N TRP A 202 14.29 -6.44 6.56
CA TRP A 202 14.14 -7.61 5.70
C TRP A 202 14.61 -7.32 4.28
N LEU A 203 15.05 -8.35 3.57
CA LEU A 203 15.50 -8.23 2.19
C LEU A 203 14.29 -8.24 1.24
N HIS A 204 14.15 -7.19 0.45
CA HIS A 204 13.16 -7.07 -0.61
C HIS A 204 13.77 -7.43 -1.95
N ALA A 205 13.05 -8.23 -2.74
CA ALA A 205 13.57 -8.76 -3.99
C ALA A 205 13.44 -7.76 -5.14
N SER A 206 14.47 -7.67 -5.94
CA SER A 206 14.60 -7.02 -7.24
C SER A 206 13.56 -5.95 -7.61
N ASP A 207 13.63 -4.81 -6.94
CA ASP A 207 12.69 -3.69 -7.12
C ASP A 207 13.44 -2.37 -7.30
N GLU A 208 12.71 -1.29 -7.50
CA GLU A 208 13.21 0.07 -7.63
C GLU A 208 13.12 0.80 -6.28
N ILE A 209 14.24 1.40 -5.85
CA ILE A 209 14.21 2.36 -4.74
C ILE A 209 13.92 3.74 -5.32
N TYR A 210 12.66 4.14 -5.32
CA TYR A 210 12.30 5.51 -5.69
C TYR A 210 12.98 6.49 -4.75
N SER A 211 13.76 7.38 -5.34
CA SER A 211 14.64 8.30 -4.62
C SER A 211 14.24 9.74 -4.89
N GLN A 212 14.40 10.58 -3.86
CA GLN A 212 14.23 12.02 -3.99
C GLN A 212 12.81 12.44 -4.37
N LEU A 213 11.79 11.67 -4.01
CA LEU A 213 10.40 12.03 -4.20
C LEU A 213 10.08 13.35 -3.48
N ARG A 214 9.22 14.16 -4.11
CA ARG A 214 8.80 15.47 -3.58
C ARG A 214 7.30 15.56 -3.44
N GLY A 215 6.87 16.32 -2.47
CA GLY A 215 5.45 16.61 -2.28
C GLY A 215 5.20 17.49 -1.08
N PRO A 216 3.94 17.78 -0.76
CA PRO A 216 3.59 18.55 0.43
C PRO A 216 4.10 17.92 1.72
N ALA A 217 4.28 16.59 1.76
CA ALA A 217 4.78 15.80 2.89
C ALA A 217 4.09 16.12 4.23
N LYS A 218 2.78 16.43 4.15
CA LYS A 218 1.95 16.77 5.32
C LYS A 218 1.40 15.50 5.96
N ASN A 219 1.38 15.46 7.29
CA ASN A 219 0.78 14.36 8.07
C ASN A 219 1.31 12.97 7.68
N VAL A 220 2.59 12.89 7.29
CA VAL A 220 3.26 11.65 6.89
C VAL A 220 3.92 11.00 8.10
N THR A 221 3.77 9.69 8.23
CA THR A 221 4.56 8.83 9.09
C THR A 221 5.35 7.87 8.22
N VAL A 222 6.67 7.89 8.31
CA VAL A 222 7.55 6.95 7.61
C VAL A 222 7.58 5.63 8.37
N LEU A 223 7.05 4.57 7.78
CA LEU A 223 7.01 3.23 8.39
C LEU A 223 8.32 2.46 8.16
N ALA A 224 8.86 2.55 6.96
CA ALA A 224 10.11 1.90 6.58
C ALA A 224 10.83 2.66 5.47
N THR A 225 12.16 2.46 5.42
CA THR A 225 13.04 3.06 4.41
C THR A 225 13.94 2.01 3.78
N ALA A 226 14.48 2.33 2.59
CA ALA A 226 15.58 1.62 1.97
C ALA A 226 16.73 2.58 1.66
N LEU A 227 17.99 2.11 1.83
CA LEU A 227 19.17 2.90 1.48
C LEU A 227 19.38 2.86 -0.05
N ALA A 228 19.23 3.99 -0.71
CA ALA A 228 19.66 4.17 -2.09
C ALA A 228 21.18 4.36 -2.12
N ASP A 229 21.92 3.26 -2.12
CA ASP A 229 23.34 3.19 -1.84
C ASP A 229 24.20 3.78 -2.97
N LYS A 230 24.72 4.97 -2.73
CA LYS A 230 25.58 5.69 -3.69
C LYS A 230 26.94 5.03 -3.91
N THR A 231 27.39 4.15 -3.00
CA THR A 231 28.65 3.42 -3.17
C THR A 231 28.52 2.28 -4.16
N LYS A 232 27.32 1.70 -4.26
CA LYS A 232 26.99 0.66 -5.26
C LYS A 232 26.51 1.26 -6.57
N PHE A 233 25.74 2.33 -6.52
CA PHE A 233 25.14 2.97 -7.67
C PHE A 233 25.42 4.49 -7.63
N PRO A 234 26.35 5.01 -8.43
CA PRO A 234 26.77 6.42 -8.38
C PRO A 234 25.61 7.43 -8.59
N THR A 235 24.54 7.00 -9.27
CA THR A 235 23.34 7.82 -9.52
C THR A 235 22.31 7.76 -8.39
N ALA A 236 22.49 6.88 -7.41
CA ALA A 236 21.62 6.80 -6.25
C ALA A 236 21.77 8.03 -5.34
N SER A 237 20.76 8.32 -4.52
CA SER A 237 20.75 9.52 -3.66
C SER A 237 21.76 9.47 -2.51
N GLY A 238 22.11 8.27 -2.03
CA GLY A 238 22.89 8.07 -0.80
C GLY A 238 22.04 8.21 0.47
N GLU A 239 20.72 8.30 0.35
CA GLU A 239 19.78 8.53 1.45
C GLU A 239 18.96 7.29 1.78
N ASN A 240 18.43 7.26 3.01
CA ASN A 240 17.37 6.33 3.39
C ASN A 240 16.05 6.88 2.85
N GLU A 241 15.64 6.37 1.70
CA GLU A 241 14.41 6.80 1.01
C GLU A 241 13.18 6.10 1.62
N PRO A 242 12.08 6.81 1.86
CA PRO A 242 10.85 6.19 2.35
C PRO A 242 10.28 5.21 1.32
N VAL A 243 10.01 3.98 1.75
CA VAL A 243 9.38 2.95 0.90
C VAL A 243 8.01 2.52 1.38
N LEU A 244 7.72 2.68 2.68
CA LEU A 244 6.40 2.48 3.27
C LEU A 244 6.05 3.70 4.12
N MET A 245 4.88 4.27 3.88
CA MET A 245 4.40 5.48 4.58
C MET A 245 2.92 5.37 4.90
N THR A 246 2.49 6.10 5.92
CA THR A 246 1.07 6.40 6.10
C THR A 246 0.86 7.89 6.14
N ILE A 247 -0.30 8.32 5.66
CA ILE A 247 -0.70 9.72 5.60
C ILE A 247 -2.13 9.84 6.14
N SER A 248 -2.41 10.94 6.83
CA SER A 248 -3.77 11.29 7.25
C SER A 248 -4.31 12.45 6.42
N PHE A 249 -5.51 12.30 5.87
CA PHE A 249 -6.21 13.34 5.11
C PHE A 249 -7.66 13.44 5.57
N GLY A 250 -8.01 14.47 6.34
CA GLY A 250 -9.27 14.52 7.06
C GLY A 250 -9.36 13.36 8.06
N GLN A 251 -10.39 12.53 7.93
CA GLN A 251 -10.55 11.29 8.71
C GLN A 251 -10.01 10.05 7.97
N GLY A 252 -9.54 10.22 6.72
CA GLY A 252 -9.06 9.15 5.88
C GLY A 252 -7.68 8.66 6.29
N ARG A 253 -7.45 7.38 6.04
CA ARG A 253 -6.19 6.68 6.28
C ARG A 253 -5.60 6.25 4.97
N ILE A 254 -4.38 6.68 4.70
CA ILE A 254 -3.69 6.39 3.45
C ILE A 254 -2.45 5.55 3.76
N PHE A 255 -2.32 4.40 3.10
CA PHE A 255 -1.09 3.63 3.04
C PHE A 255 -0.44 3.84 1.67
N HIS A 256 0.82 4.27 1.65
CA HIS A 256 1.58 4.49 0.43
C HIS A 256 2.82 3.60 0.46
N THR A 257 2.97 2.78 -0.56
CA THR A 257 4.17 1.97 -0.82
C THR A 257 4.76 2.32 -2.17
N THR A 258 6.08 2.59 -2.21
CA THR A 258 6.81 2.78 -3.46
C THR A 258 7.34 1.47 -4.05
N LEU A 259 7.06 0.33 -3.39
CA LEU A 259 7.43 -1.00 -3.84
C LEU A 259 6.41 -1.54 -4.84
N GLY A 260 6.82 -2.48 -5.71
CA GLY A 260 5.92 -3.23 -6.57
C GLY A 260 6.08 -3.01 -8.07
N HIS A 261 7.28 -2.65 -8.55
CA HIS A 261 7.55 -2.42 -9.97
C HIS A 261 7.30 -3.65 -10.85
N VAL A 262 6.52 -3.45 -11.91
CA VAL A 262 6.33 -4.42 -13.02
C VAL A 262 6.15 -3.67 -14.33
N ASN A 263 6.85 -4.09 -15.37
CA ASN A 263 6.69 -3.57 -16.72
C ASN A 263 6.38 -4.67 -17.75
N ASP A 264 6.16 -4.30 -18.99
CA ASP A 264 5.82 -5.19 -20.12
C ASP A 264 6.94 -6.16 -20.53
N LYS A 265 8.19 -5.91 -20.10
CA LYS A 265 9.37 -6.75 -20.39
C LYS A 265 9.65 -7.78 -19.29
N ASP A 266 9.03 -7.62 -18.13
CA ASP A 266 9.26 -8.53 -17.01
C ASP A 266 8.63 -9.89 -17.27
N ALA A 267 9.36 -10.95 -16.89
CA ALA A 267 8.86 -12.31 -16.89
C ALA A 267 8.42 -12.71 -15.47
N ALA A 268 7.39 -13.55 -15.40
CA ALA A 268 6.99 -14.14 -14.12
C ALA A 268 8.09 -15.08 -13.56
N PRO A 269 8.25 -15.17 -12.21
CA PRO A 269 7.52 -14.40 -11.22
C PRO A 269 8.03 -12.95 -11.20
N TYR A 270 7.14 -11.98 -11.17
CA TYR A 270 7.50 -10.57 -11.06
C TYR A 270 8.07 -10.31 -9.67
N GLN A 271 9.38 -10.35 -9.51
CA GLN A 271 10.07 -10.52 -8.23
C GLN A 271 9.68 -9.48 -7.19
N ALA A 272 9.52 -8.21 -7.58
CA ALA A 272 9.07 -7.16 -6.69
C ALA A 272 7.69 -7.47 -6.07
N LEU A 273 6.72 -7.86 -6.89
CA LEU A 273 5.38 -8.25 -6.43
C LEU A 273 5.39 -9.62 -5.74
N ALA A 274 6.20 -10.57 -6.21
CA ALA A 274 6.30 -11.91 -5.63
C ALA A 274 6.92 -11.90 -4.23
N CYS A 275 7.64 -10.84 -3.85
CA CYS A 275 8.26 -10.74 -2.53
C CYS A 275 7.19 -10.79 -1.41
N ALA A 276 7.33 -11.76 -0.48
CA ALA A 276 6.40 -11.92 0.63
C ALA A 276 6.34 -10.67 1.52
N GLY A 277 7.44 -9.91 1.60
CA GLY A 277 7.47 -8.61 2.28
C GLY A 277 6.51 -7.59 1.65
N PHE A 278 6.45 -7.52 0.31
CA PHE A 278 5.45 -6.70 -0.39
C PHE A 278 4.03 -7.19 -0.10
N ALA A 279 3.77 -8.46 -0.32
CA ALA A 279 2.43 -9.03 -0.14
C ALA A 279 1.87 -8.78 1.27
N VAL A 280 2.67 -9.03 2.31
CA VAL A 280 2.26 -8.87 3.71
C VAL A 280 2.05 -7.40 4.08
N THR A 281 2.95 -6.50 3.66
CA THR A 281 2.79 -5.06 3.95
C THR A 281 1.61 -4.46 3.19
N LEU A 282 1.34 -4.90 1.95
CA LEU A 282 0.14 -4.53 1.19
C LEU A 282 -1.15 -4.99 1.90
N GLN A 283 -1.22 -6.25 2.31
CA GLN A 283 -2.38 -6.82 3.01
C GLN A 283 -2.66 -6.05 4.31
N ARG A 284 -1.64 -5.86 5.16
CA ARG A 284 -1.75 -5.13 6.44
C ARG A 284 -2.03 -3.64 6.24
N GLY A 285 -1.41 -3.03 5.24
CA GLY A 285 -1.65 -1.63 4.85
C GLY A 285 -3.10 -1.40 4.40
N THR A 286 -3.64 -2.33 3.61
CA THR A 286 -5.04 -2.27 3.16
C THR A 286 -6.01 -2.47 4.32
N GLU A 287 -5.74 -3.43 5.23
CA GLU A 287 -6.57 -3.64 6.42
C GLU A 287 -6.58 -2.39 7.30
N TRP A 288 -5.41 -1.80 7.56
CA TRP A 288 -5.32 -0.58 8.34
C TRP A 288 -6.04 0.61 7.67
N ALA A 289 -5.86 0.78 6.36
CA ALA A 289 -6.54 1.84 5.63
C ALA A 289 -8.07 1.70 5.71
N ALA A 290 -8.59 0.48 5.57
CA ALA A 290 -10.01 0.19 5.61
C ALA A 290 -10.60 0.32 7.03
N THR A 291 -9.90 -0.13 8.06
CA THR A 291 -10.48 -0.36 9.40
C THR A 291 -9.84 0.44 10.53
N GLY A 292 -8.61 0.92 10.36
CA GLY A 292 -7.77 1.52 11.40
C GLY A 292 -7.02 0.50 12.25
N HIS A 293 -7.20 -0.80 12.00
CA HIS A 293 -6.60 -1.90 12.76
C HIS A 293 -5.87 -2.87 11.84
N VAL A 294 -5.04 -3.76 12.42
CA VAL A 294 -4.40 -4.87 11.73
C VAL A 294 -4.54 -6.12 12.58
N THR A 295 -5.22 -7.13 12.04
CA THR A 295 -5.45 -8.43 12.68
C THR A 295 -4.60 -9.53 12.07
N GLN A 296 -4.05 -9.30 10.88
CA GLN A 296 -3.26 -10.27 10.13
C GLN A 296 -1.96 -10.59 10.83
N LYS A 297 -1.71 -11.89 11.01
CA LYS A 297 -0.47 -12.41 11.55
C LYS A 297 0.64 -12.36 10.49
N ILE A 298 1.88 -12.30 10.97
CA ILE A 298 3.04 -12.41 10.09
C ILE A 298 3.21 -13.89 9.74
N PRO A 299 3.23 -14.25 8.45
CA PRO A 299 3.40 -15.62 8.03
C PRO A 299 4.87 -16.06 8.18
N THR A 300 5.09 -17.38 8.25
CA THR A 300 6.43 -17.96 8.42
C THR A 300 7.34 -17.78 7.20
N ASP A 301 6.77 -17.47 6.05
CA ASP A 301 7.49 -17.16 4.81
C ASP A 301 7.90 -15.69 4.70
N PHE A 302 7.73 -14.87 5.75
CA PHE A 302 8.20 -13.48 5.70
C PHE A 302 9.73 -13.44 5.56
N PRO A 303 10.30 -12.57 4.68
CA PRO A 303 11.75 -12.53 4.43
C PRO A 303 12.54 -12.11 5.68
N THR A 304 13.80 -12.52 5.72
CA THR A 304 14.78 -12.10 6.74
C THR A 304 15.65 -10.97 6.22
N ALA A 305 16.60 -10.49 7.02
CA ALA A 305 17.59 -9.51 6.59
C ALA A 305 18.62 -10.09 5.58
N GLU A 306 18.74 -11.42 5.50
CA GLU A 306 19.74 -12.13 4.68
C GLU A 306 19.13 -12.82 3.46
N THR A 307 17.81 -13.10 3.50
CA THR A 307 17.16 -13.90 2.45
C THR A 307 15.84 -13.27 2.00
N THR A 308 15.63 -13.20 0.69
CA THR A 308 14.34 -12.90 0.11
C THR A 308 13.41 -14.11 0.22
N SER A 309 12.12 -13.86 0.13
CA SER A 309 11.11 -14.91 0.03
C SER A 309 10.13 -14.55 -1.07
N LEU A 310 9.99 -15.40 -2.07
CA LEU A 310 9.14 -15.19 -3.23
C LEU A 310 7.94 -16.14 -3.21
N ARG A 311 6.75 -15.60 -3.43
CA ARG A 311 5.50 -16.35 -3.58
C ARG A 311 5.21 -16.62 -5.04
N THR A 312 4.61 -17.76 -5.32
CA THR A 312 4.02 -18.06 -6.64
C THR A 312 2.61 -17.46 -6.72
N HIS A 313 2.25 -16.96 -7.90
CA HIS A 313 0.94 -16.36 -8.19
C HIS A 313 0.08 -17.29 -9.04
#